data_3c5c5d5c5faed6054716f2c3cc867034
#
_entry.id   3c5c5d5c5faed6054716f2c3cc867034
#
_cell.length_a   1.000
_cell.length_b   1.000
_cell.length_c   1.000
_cell.angle_alpha   90.00
_cell.angle_beta   90.00
_cell.angle_gamma   90.00
#
_symmetry.space_group_name_H-M   'P 1'
#
loop_
_entity.id
_entity.type
_entity.pdbx_description
1 polymer ?
#
loop_
_entity_poly.entity_id
_entity_poly.type
_entity_poly.pdbx_seq_one_letter_code
_entity_poly.pdbx_strand_id
1 'polypeptide(L)'
;MELHAFVHAHLPPPPARVLEVGCGRGDLARAVARAGYRVVAIDPEAPNDELFRASTLEDYADPDPFDAVVASRSLHHVPDLPRGLDKIARLLRPQGRLILNEHAFDRFDEPTARWYFEKRAEIRGAVSPSLERCLLQWRDDHAGLHGYATMREELDRRFTEHFFTWTPYLHGELAGAVSEQEERALIDAGTIQATGFRYVGERQATRGS
;
A
#
# COMPACT_ATOMS: atom_id res chain seq x y z
N MET A 1 0.21 -14.32 -3.60
CA MET A 1 0.48 -13.76 -4.97
C MET A 1 1.43 -12.59 -4.82
N GLU A 2 2.57 -12.64 -5.47
CA GLU A 2 3.58 -11.57 -5.46
C GLU A 2 3.00 -10.21 -5.87
N LEU A 3 3.57 -9.10 -5.35
CA LEU A 3 3.08 -7.73 -5.61
C LEU A 3 3.03 -7.42 -7.12
N HIS A 4 4.09 -7.73 -7.85
CA HIS A 4 4.15 -7.46 -9.29
C HIS A 4 3.06 -8.22 -10.06
N ALA A 5 2.83 -9.49 -9.72
CA ALA A 5 1.76 -10.29 -10.33
C ALA A 5 0.36 -9.73 -10.00
N PHE A 6 0.16 -9.25 -8.77
CA PHE A 6 -1.08 -8.60 -8.37
C PHE A 6 -1.33 -7.32 -9.19
N VAL A 7 -0.34 -6.43 -9.24
CA VAL A 7 -0.45 -5.17 -9.99
C VAL A 7 -0.74 -5.45 -11.46
N HIS A 8 0.04 -6.34 -12.09
CA HIS A 8 -0.12 -6.70 -13.50
C HIS A 8 -1.50 -7.30 -13.82
N ALA A 9 -2.05 -8.12 -12.93
CA ALA A 9 -3.37 -8.74 -13.11
C ALA A 9 -4.52 -7.73 -13.08
N HIS A 10 -4.31 -6.56 -12.48
CA HIS A 10 -5.34 -5.54 -12.32
C HIS A 10 -5.13 -4.28 -13.18
N LEU A 11 -3.96 -4.13 -13.81
CA LEU A 11 -3.72 -3.07 -14.77
C LEU A 11 -4.59 -3.28 -16.04
N PRO A 12 -5.05 -2.18 -16.68
CA PRO A 12 -5.63 -2.28 -18.03
C PRO A 12 -4.60 -2.84 -19.02
N PRO A 13 -5.04 -3.37 -20.18
CA PRO A 13 -4.08 -3.85 -21.19
C PRO A 13 -3.09 -2.76 -21.64
N PRO A 14 -1.81 -3.11 -21.92
CA PRO A 14 -0.86 -2.15 -22.48
C PRO A 14 -1.26 -1.74 -23.91
N PRO A 15 -0.88 -0.52 -24.34
CA PRO A 15 0.00 0.43 -23.70
C PRO A 15 -0.75 1.45 -22.81
N ALA A 16 -1.23 1.05 -21.64
CA ALA A 16 -1.89 1.95 -20.71
C ALA A 16 -0.89 2.90 -20.02
N ARG A 17 -1.38 4.06 -19.58
CA ARG A 17 -0.61 5.05 -18.85
C ARG A 17 -0.78 4.85 -17.34
N VAL A 18 0.32 4.62 -16.63
CA VAL A 18 0.32 4.24 -15.20
C VAL A 18 1.12 5.25 -14.40
N LEU A 19 0.54 5.74 -13.29
CA LEU A 19 1.25 6.50 -12.26
C LEU A 19 1.55 5.58 -11.07
N GLU A 20 2.79 5.51 -10.63
CA GLU A 20 3.14 4.94 -9.33
C GLU A 20 3.39 6.06 -8.32
N VAL A 21 2.68 6.02 -7.18
CA VAL A 21 2.80 6.97 -6.07
C VAL A 21 3.61 6.34 -4.94
N GLY A 22 4.71 6.97 -4.52
CA GLY A 22 5.62 6.44 -3.51
C GLY A 22 6.48 5.30 -4.08
N CYS A 23 7.17 5.56 -5.19
CA CYS A 23 7.91 4.53 -5.92
C CYS A 23 9.21 4.08 -5.22
N GLY A 24 9.71 4.81 -4.23
CA GLY A 24 10.97 4.52 -3.57
C GLY A 24 12.10 4.30 -4.58
N ARG A 25 12.72 3.13 -4.56
CA ARG A 25 13.82 2.80 -5.50
C ARG A 25 13.38 2.46 -6.91
N GLY A 26 12.06 2.37 -7.18
CA GLY A 26 11.50 2.25 -8.52
C GLY A 26 11.47 0.83 -9.09
N ASP A 27 11.54 -0.20 -8.27
CA ASP A 27 11.56 -1.59 -8.75
C ASP A 27 10.25 -1.97 -9.45
N LEU A 28 9.11 -1.56 -8.90
CA LEU A 28 7.79 -1.81 -9.47
C LEU A 28 7.59 -0.99 -10.77
N ALA A 29 7.92 0.32 -10.77
CA ALA A 29 7.85 1.17 -11.96
C ALA A 29 8.60 0.56 -13.14
N ARG A 30 9.86 0.14 -12.91
CA ARG A 30 10.68 -0.50 -13.96
C ARG A 30 10.09 -1.82 -14.44
N ALA A 31 9.51 -2.62 -13.54
CA ALA A 31 8.86 -3.88 -13.91
C ALA A 31 7.62 -3.63 -14.79
N VAL A 32 6.78 -2.66 -14.42
CA VAL A 32 5.60 -2.27 -15.19
C VAL A 32 5.99 -1.68 -16.54
N ALA A 33 7.03 -0.83 -16.60
CA ALA A 33 7.53 -0.28 -17.87
C ALA A 33 8.05 -1.38 -18.81
N ARG A 34 8.81 -2.37 -18.30
CA ARG A 34 9.26 -3.54 -19.09
C ARG A 34 8.11 -4.39 -19.62
N ALA A 35 6.94 -4.35 -18.97
CA ALA A 35 5.73 -5.03 -19.44
C ALA A 35 4.95 -4.24 -20.52
N GLY A 36 5.51 -3.12 -21.02
CA GLY A 36 4.95 -2.36 -22.15
C GLY A 36 4.02 -1.22 -21.77
N TYR A 37 3.99 -0.82 -20.50
CA TYR A 37 3.21 0.32 -20.01
C TYR A 37 3.98 1.65 -20.11
N ARG A 38 3.25 2.75 -20.25
CA ARG A 38 3.80 4.10 -20.15
C ARG A 38 3.74 4.55 -18.70
N VAL A 39 4.87 4.46 -18.00
CA VAL A 39 4.96 4.69 -16.56
C VAL A 39 5.48 6.08 -16.25
N VAL A 40 4.87 6.74 -15.29
CA VAL A 40 5.44 7.83 -14.50
C VAL A 40 5.44 7.37 -13.04
N ALA A 41 6.54 7.59 -12.33
CA ALA A 41 6.65 7.21 -10.94
C ALA A 41 7.12 8.40 -10.11
N ILE A 42 6.42 8.68 -9.01
CA ILE A 42 6.69 9.83 -8.13
C ILE A 42 7.10 9.36 -6.73
N ASP A 43 8.08 10.05 -6.17
CA ASP A 43 8.52 9.92 -4.78
C ASP A 43 9.37 11.16 -4.44
N PRO A 44 9.34 11.73 -3.23
CA PRO A 44 10.24 12.82 -2.86
C PRO A 44 11.73 12.50 -3.08
N GLU A 45 12.10 11.22 -2.91
CA GLU A 45 13.46 10.70 -3.08
C GLU A 45 13.59 9.83 -4.34
N ALA A 46 12.78 10.10 -5.38
CA ALA A 46 12.77 9.32 -6.60
C ALA A 46 14.15 9.25 -7.27
N PRO A 47 14.50 8.11 -7.91
CA PRO A 47 15.72 8.00 -8.71
C PRO A 47 15.78 9.04 -9.83
N ASN A 48 16.98 9.43 -10.22
CA ASN A 48 17.20 10.33 -11.35
C ASN A 48 17.24 9.56 -12.69
N ASP A 49 16.07 9.32 -13.27
CA ASP A 49 15.87 8.52 -14.48
C ASP A 49 14.58 9.00 -15.17
N GLU A 50 14.37 8.68 -16.45
CA GLU A 50 13.25 9.19 -17.27
C GLU A 50 11.85 8.81 -16.74
N LEU A 51 11.73 7.68 -16.06
CA LEU A 51 10.46 7.21 -15.50
C LEU A 51 10.06 7.99 -14.24
N PHE A 52 11.01 8.64 -13.57
CA PHE A 52 10.85 9.13 -12.20
C PHE A 52 10.75 10.64 -12.12
N ARG A 53 10.01 11.11 -11.12
CA ARG A 53 9.89 12.54 -10.77
C ARG A 53 10.04 12.70 -9.25
N ALA A 54 11.00 13.49 -8.82
CA ALA A 54 11.14 13.88 -7.43
C ALA A 54 9.99 14.83 -7.07
N SER A 55 8.91 14.30 -6.53
CA SER A 55 7.69 15.03 -6.19
C SER A 55 6.87 14.29 -5.16
N THR A 56 6.18 15.05 -4.29
CA THR A 56 5.09 14.51 -3.47
C THR A 56 3.84 14.32 -4.31
N LEU A 57 2.85 13.58 -3.79
CA LEU A 57 1.54 13.48 -4.44
C LEU A 57 0.84 14.84 -4.51
N GLU A 58 0.99 15.66 -3.47
CA GLU A 58 0.37 16.97 -3.36
C GLU A 58 0.88 17.96 -4.44
N ASP A 59 2.18 17.91 -4.72
CA ASP A 59 2.83 18.85 -5.66
C ASP A 59 2.79 18.36 -7.10
N TYR A 60 2.64 17.05 -7.31
CA TYR A 60 2.64 16.46 -8.64
C TYR A 60 1.45 16.93 -9.47
N ALA A 61 1.69 17.31 -10.72
CA ALA A 61 0.66 17.65 -11.70
C ALA A 61 1.01 17.02 -13.05
N ASP A 62 -0.01 16.60 -13.76
CA ASP A 62 0.12 16.06 -15.11
C ASP A 62 -1.09 16.51 -15.94
N PRO A 63 -0.90 17.01 -17.18
CA PRO A 63 -1.99 17.44 -18.04
C PRO A 63 -2.82 16.27 -18.57
N ASP A 64 -2.21 15.09 -18.70
CA ASP A 64 -2.85 13.91 -19.28
C ASP A 64 -3.27 12.93 -18.20
N PRO A 65 -4.51 12.43 -18.22
CA PRO A 65 -4.99 11.49 -17.21
C PRO A 65 -4.35 10.11 -17.36
N PHE A 66 -4.30 9.39 -16.23
CA PHE A 66 -3.79 8.03 -16.14
C PHE A 66 -4.91 6.98 -16.28
N ASP A 67 -4.57 5.84 -16.86
CA ASP A 67 -5.41 4.65 -16.92
C ASP A 67 -5.47 3.92 -15.58
N ALA A 68 -4.35 3.95 -14.85
CA ALA A 68 -4.25 3.42 -13.51
C ALA A 68 -3.29 4.24 -12.65
N VAL A 69 -3.58 4.29 -11.35
CA VAL A 69 -2.67 4.73 -10.29
C VAL A 69 -2.38 3.54 -9.40
N VAL A 70 -1.12 3.31 -9.13
CA VAL A 70 -0.63 2.27 -8.21
C VAL A 70 0.01 2.93 -7.01
N ALA A 71 -0.31 2.48 -5.80
CA ALA A 71 0.36 2.90 -4.59
C ALA A 71 0.66 1.68 -3.72
N SER A 72 1.91 1.51 -3.31
CA SER A 72 2.33 0.40 -2.48
C SER A 72 3.08 0.91 -1.26
N ARG A 73 2.48 0.74 -0.10
CA ARG A 73 3.00 1.19 1.20
C ARG A 73 3.38 2.68 1.21
N SER A 74 2.51 3.51 0.66
CA SER A 74 2.76 4.94 0.49
C SER A 74 1.60 5.83 0.93
N LEU A 75 0.34 5.42 0.75
CA LEU A 75 -0.79 6.28 1.08
C LEU A 75 -0.98 6.50 2.58
N HIS A 76 -0.54 5.56 3.42
CA HIS A 76 -0.59 5.74 4.87
C HIS A 76 0.33 6.86 5.38
N HIS A 77 1.30 7.32 4.57
CA HIS A 77 2.18 8.45 4.86
C HIS A 77 1.68 9.80 4.33
N VAL A 78 0.67 9.82 3.46
CA VAL A 78 0.15 11.07 2.87
C VAL A 78 -0.42 11.96 3.98
N PRO A 79 0.04 13.22 4.14
CA PRO A 79 -0.38 14.06 5.28
C PRO A 79 -1.89 14.31 5.36
N ASP A 80 -2.54 14.54 4.22
CA ASP A 80 -3.98 14.76 4.08
C ASP A 80 -4.55 13.69 3.13
N LEU A 81 -4.91 12.53 3.68
CA LEU A 81 -5.41 11.40 2.90
C LEU A 81 -6.65 11.73 2.07
N PRO A 82 -7.70 12.40 2.59
CA PRO A 82 -8.84 12.83 1.79
C PRO A 82 -8.42 13.63 0.55
N ARG A 83 -7.58 14.63 0.73
CA ARG A 83 -7.08 15.49 -0.37
C ARG A 83 -6.18 14.71 -1.33
N GLY A 84 -5.36 13.81 -0.82
CA GLY A 84 -4.52 12.92 -1.63
C GLY A 84 -5.36 12.01 -2.53
N LEU A 85 -6.39 11.38 -1.98
CA LEU A 85 -7.31 10.53 -2.74
C LEU A 85 -8.17 11.32 -3.73
N ASP A 86 -8.60 12.55 -3.39
CA ASP A 86 -9.24 13.46 -4.35
C ASP A 86 -8.29 13.79 -5.53
N LYS A 87 -7.01 13.98 -5.23
CA LYS A 87 -6.02 14.22 -6.28
C LYS A 87 -5.81 13.00 -7.16
N ILE A 88 -5.68 11.82 -6.59
CA ILE A 88 -5.61 10.56 -7.35
C ILE A 88 -6.84 10.41 -8.24
N ALA A 89 -8.05 10.67 -7.71
CA ALA A 89 -9.27 10.59 -8.50
C ALA A 89 -9.27 11.60 -9.67
N ARG A 90 -8.69 12.79 -9.52
CA ARG A 90 -8.55 13.76 -10.62
C ARG A 90 -7.50 13.37 -11.64
N LEU A 91 -6.40 12.73 -11.22
CA LEU A 91 -5.34 12.22 -12.10
C LEU A 91 -5.79 11.01 -12.92
N LEU A 92 -6.75 10.25 -12.43
CA LEU A 92 -7.34 9.13 -13.15
C LEU A 92 -8.36 9.63 -14.19
N ARG A 93 -8.37 9.02 -15.37
CA ARG A 93 -9.48 9.18 -16.32
C ARG A 93 -10.78 8.57 -15.76
N PRO A 94 -11.95 8.89 -16.32
CA PRO A 94 -13.19 8.15 -16.02
C PRO A 94 -12.94 6.63 -16.19
N GLN A 95 -13.42 5.82 -15.23
CA GLN A 95 -13.18 4.37 -15.19
C GLN A 95 -11.70 3.95 -15.00
N GLY A 96 -10.82 4.90 -14.70
CA GLY A 96 -9.43 4.62 -14.32
C GLY A 96 -9.35 3.90 -12.98
N ARG A 97 -8.34 3.06 -12.80
CA ARG A 97 -8.19 2.18 -11.64
C ARG A 97 -7.18 2.69 -10.64
N LEU A 98 -7.55 2.63 -9.37
CA LEU A 98 -6.62 2.72 -8.24
C LEU A 98 -6.29 1.30 -7.76
N ILE A 99 -5.00 0.96 -7.68
CA ILE A 99 -4.50 -0.35 -7.26
C ILE A 99 -3.60 -0.13 -6.04
N LEU A 100 -3.99 -0.71 -4.91
CA LEU A 100 -3.30 -0.51 -3.63
C LEU A 100 -2.73 -1.81 -3.07
N ASN A 101 -1.57 -1.69 -2.42
CA ASN A 101 -1.02 -2.68 -1.52
C ASN A 101 -0.53 -1.93 -0.28
N GLU A 102 -1.28 -2.00 0.83
CA GLU A 102 -1.11 -1.10 1.96
C GLU A 102 -1.06 -1.80 3.30
N HIS A 103 -0.59 -1.08 4.31
CA HIS A 103 -0.47 -1.52 5.68
C HIS A 103 -1.75 -1.18 6.47
N ALA A 104 -2.29 -2.17 7.17
CA ALA A 104 -3.44 -2.07 8.06
C ALA A 104 -2.96 -2.20 9.53
N PHE A 105 -2.07 -1.30 9.97
CA PHE A 105 -1.42 -1.36 11.28
C PHE A 105 -2.42 -1.26 12.44
N ASP A 106 -3.58 -0.67 12.21
CA ASP A 106 -4.69 -0.54 13.17
C ASP A 106 -5.43 -1.87 13.44
N ARG A 107 -5.11 -2.93 12.69
CA ARG A 107 -5.57 -4.31 12.94
C ARG A 107 -4.63 -5.13 13.83
N PHE A 108 -3.57 -4.53 14.34
CA PHE A 108 -2.58 -5.17 15.18
C PHE A 108 -3.15 -5.40 16.59
N ASP A 109 -3.76 -6.57 16.79
CA ASP A 109 -4.38 -6.99 18.04
C ASP A 109 -3.38 -7.67 19.00
N GLU A 110 -3.85 -8.03 20.20
CA GLU A 110 -3.00 -8.64 21.22
C GLU A 110 -2.34 -9.95 20.77
N PRO A 111 -3.05 -10.94 20.15
CA PRO A 111 -2.42 -12.15 19.64
C PRO A 111 -1.33 -11.87 18.60
N THR A 112 -1.60 -10.95 17.67
CA THR A 112 -0.65 -10.54 16.64
C THR A 112 0.58 -9.87 17.25
N ALA A 113 0.37 -9.00 18.25
CA ALA A 113 1.46 -8.33 18.96
C ALA A 113 2.37 -9.33 19.69
N ARG A 114 1.79 -10.30 20.42
CA ARG A 114 2.57 -11.34 21.10
C ARG A 114 3.46 -12.08 20.11
N TRP A 115 2.86 -12.64 19.08
CA TRP A 115 3.58 -13.38 18.06
C TRP A 115 4.70 -12.56 17.42
N TYR A 116 4.41 -11.33 16.99
CA TYR A 116 5.37 -10.48 16.30
C TYR A 116 6.55 -10.08 17.18
N PHE A 117 6.31 -9.63 18.42
CA PHE A 117 7.37 -9.21 19.31
C PHE A 117 8.17 -10.39 19.89
N GLU A 118 7.58 -11.57 20.06
CA GLU A 118 8.29 -12.80 20.39
C GLU A 118 9.27 -13.17 19.27
N LYS A 119 8.81 -13.14 18.01
CA LYS A 119 9.69 -13.39 16.85
C LYS A 119 10.81 -12.35 16.72
N ARG A 120 10.51 -11.08 16.93
CA ARG A 120 11.56 -10.04 16.97
C ARG A 120 12.59 -10.26 18.09
N ALA A 121 12.16 -10.69 19.25
CA ALA A 121 13.04 -10.98 20.36
C ALA A 121 13.92 -12.21 20.06
N GLU A 122 13.36 -13.28 19.51
CA GLU A 122 14.11 -14.47 19.05
C GLU A 122 15.24 -14.08 18.09
N ILE A 123 14.90 -13.28 17.04
CA ILE A 123 15.88 -12.81 16.03
C ILE A 123 17.02 -12.02 16.67
N ARG A 124 16.71 -11.21 17.68
CA ARG A 124 17.69 -10.35 18.36
C ARG A 124 18.44 -11.04 19.50
N GLY A 125 18.10 -12.28 19.82
CA GLY A 125 18.64 -12.98 21.01
C GLY A 125 18.31 -12.27 22.31
N ALA A 126 17.13 -11.64 22.40
CA ALA A 126 16.69 -10.82 23.52
C ALA A 126 15.42 -11.37 24.16
N VAL A 127 15.12 -10.89 25.37
CA VAL A 127 13.83 -11.20 26.01
C VAL A 127 12.75 -10.30 25.41
N SER A 128 11.59 -10.87 25.08
CA SER A 128 10.45 -10.10 24.62
C SER A 128 9.97 -9.12 25.69
N PRO A 129 9.70 -7.85 25.33
CA PRO A 129 9.10 -6.89 26.26
C PRO A 129 7.71 -7.34 26.74
N SER A 130 7.19 -6.69 27.81
CA SER A 130 5.79 -6.93 28.19
C SER A 130 4.85 -6.54 27.05
N LEU A 131 3.71 -7.22 26.94
CA LEU A 131 2.70 -6.93 25.91
C LEU A 131 2.27 -5.46 25.90
N GLU A 132 2.04 -4.88 27.07
CA GLU A 132 1.68 -3.47 27.20
C GLU A 132 2.74 -2.56 26.55
N ARG A 133 4.02 -2.81 26.82
CA ARG A 133 5.12 -2.05 26.20
C ARG A 133 5.18 -2.27 24.70
N CYS A 134 4.91 -3.48 24.23
CA CYS A 134 4.84 -3.81 22.80
C CYS A 134 3.74 -3.02 22.09
N LEU A 135 2.54 -2.97 22.67
CA LEU A 135 1.41 -2.24 22.10
C LEU A 135 1.61 -0.72 22.15
N LEU A 136 2.23 -0.19 23.21
CA LEU A 136 2.61 1.22 23.28
C LEU A 136 3.64 1.56 22.18
N GLN A 137 4.69 0.77 22.07
CA GLN A 137 5.71 0.93 21.02
C GLN A 137 5.09 0.92 19.61
N TRP A 138 4.21 -0.05 19.33
CA TRP A 138 3.53 -0.15 18.04
C TRP A 138 2.70 1.11 17.72
N ARG A 139 1.97 1.61 18.72
CA ARG A 139 1.18 2.84 18.58
C ARG A 139 2.06 4.06 18.31
N ASP A 140 3.18 4.18 19.03
CA ASP A 140 4.12 5.29 18.86
C ASP A 140 4.80 5.25 17.49
N ASP A 141 5.20 4.05 17.03
CA ASP A 141 5.85 3.85 15.73
C ASP A 141 4.92 4.19 14.53
N HIS A 142 3.60 4.13 14.74
CA HIS A 142 2.59 4.41 13.71
C HIS A 142 1.81 5.71 13.98
N ALA A 143 2.26 6.54 14.91
CA ALA A 143 1.61 7.81 15.21
C ALA A 143 1.64 8.74 13.99
N GLY A 144 0.48 9.28 13.64
CA GLY A 144 0.33 10.17 12.48
C GLY A 144 0.15 9.49 11.12
N LEU A 145 0.17 8.15 11.09
CA LEU A 145 -0.14 7.39 9.87
C LEU A 145 -1.64 7.11 9.76
N HIS A 146 -2.11 6.88 8.52
CA HIS A 146 -3.49 6.50 8.27
C HIS A 146 -3.66 4.97 8.31
N GLY A 147 -4.48 4.47 9.26
CA GLY A 147 -4.84 3.06 9.37
C GLY A 147 -5.88 2.64 8.31
N TYR A 148 -6.14 1.32 8.25
CA TYR A 148 -7.10 0.75 7.32
C TYR A 148 -8.51 1.34 7.46
N ALA A 149 -9.00 1.54 8.69
CA ALA A 149 -10.36 2.06 8.91
C ALA A 149 -10.55 3.44 8.25
N THR A 150 -9.59 4.36 8.43
CA THR A 150 -9.60 5.68 7.80
C THR A 150 -9.46 5.56 6.27
N MET A 151 -8.51 4.74 5.80
CA MET A 151 -8.33 4.54 4.35
C MET A 151 -9.58 3.97 3.71
N ARG A 152 -10.22 2.98 4.33
CA ARG A 152 -11.43 2.34 3.82
C ARG A 152 -12.57 3.34 3.64
N GLU A 153 -12.84 4.15 4.66
CA GLU A 153 -13.89 5.18 4.61
C GLU A 153 -13.66 6.17 3.45
N GLU A 154 -12.42 6.60 3.26
CA GLU A 154 -12.08 7.57 2.22
C GLU A 154 -12.06 6.95 0.81
N LEU A 155 -11.71 5.67 0.70
CA LEU A 155 -11.79 4.93 -0.58
C LEU A 155 -13.25 4.74 -1.01
N ASP A 156 -14.14 4.33 -0.10
CA ASP A 156 -15.56 4.09 -0.40
C ASP A 156 -16.30 5.34 -0.88
N ARG A 157 -15.85 6.52 -0.51
CA ARG A 157 -16.41 7.80 -0.97
C ARG A 157 -16.08 8.12 -2.43
N ARG A 158 -14.99 7.57 -2.99
CA ARG A 158 -14.41 7.99 -4.27
C ARG A 158 -14.33 6.91 -5.30
N PHE A 159 -14.25 5.67 -4.87
CA PHE A 159 -14.00 4.53 -5.74
C PHE A 159 -15.07 3.45 -5.53
N THR A 160 -15.42 2.76 -6.63
CA THR A 160 -16.20 1.53 -6.57
C THR A 160 -15.23 0.37 -6.45
N GLU A 161 -15.33 -0.41 -5.38
CA GLU A 161 -14.46 -1.56 -5.16
C GLU A 161 -14.71 -2.65 -6.22
N HIS A 162 -13.63 -3.16 -6.79
CA HIS A 162 -13.61 -4.33 -7.69
C HIS A 162 -12.89 -5.53 -7.08
N PHE A 163 -11.96 -5.27 -6.16
CA PHE A 163 -11.19 -6.32 -5.50
C PHE A 163 -10.74 -5.87 -4.13
N PHE A 164 -10.83 -6.78 -3.16
CA PHE A 164 -10.25 -6.60 -1.83
C PHE A 164 -9.74 -7.94 -1.30
N THR A 165 -8.58 -7.93 -0.64
CA THR A 165 -8.09 -9.08 0.12
C THR A 165 -7.15 -8.64 1.23
N TRP A 166 -7.22 -9.36 2.35
CA TRP A 166 -6.22 -9.25 3.41
C TRP A 166 -4.92 -9.95 3.01
N THR A 167 -3.79 -9.39 3.43
CA THR A 167 -2.47 -9.96 3.12
C THR A 167 -1.57 -10.01 4.35
N PRO A 168 -0.62 -10.95 4.41
CA PRO A 168 0.52 -10.87 5.29
C PRO A 168 1.31 -9.59 5.06
N TYR A 169 1.92 -9.07 6.11
CA TYR A 169 2.76 -7.87 6.04
C TYR A 169 4.00 -7.98 6.94
N LEU A 170 3.83 -8.56 8.14
CA LEU A 170 4.83 -8.51 9.21
C LEU A 170 6.07 -9.36 8.92
N HIS A 171 5.95 -10.42 8.09
CA HIS A 171 7.10 -11.23 7.67
C HIS A 171 8.22 -10.38 7.05
N GLY A 172 7.87 -9.32 6.31
CA GLY A 172 8.84 -8.40 5.71
C GLY A 172 9.68 -7.63 6.73
N GLU A 173 9.17 -7.45 7.95
CA GLU A 173 9.86 -6.78 9.05
C GLU A 173 10.66 -7.72 9.94
N LEU A 174 10.49 -9.03 9.77
CA LEU A 174 11.12 -10.08 10.56
C LEU A 174 12.41 -10.65 9.95
N ALA A 175 13.07 -9.86 9.07
CA ALA A 175 14.41 -10.14 8.52
C ALA A 175 14.58 -11.56 7.94
N GLY A 176 13.52 -12.14 7.36
CA GLY A 176 13.54 -13.46 6.75
C GLY A 176 13.40 -14.64 7.74
N ALA A 177 13.23 -14.38 9.05
CA ALA A 177 12.99 -15.42 10.04
C ALA A 177 11.60 -16.05 9.94
N VAL A 178 10.67 -15.38 9.29
CA VAL A 178 9.32 -15.84 8.98
C VAL A 178 9.04 -15.58 7.51
N SER A 179 8.57 -16.58 6.80
CA SER A 179 8.15 -16.43 5.40
C SER A 179 6.73 -15.86 5.28
N GLU A 180 6.38 -15.29 4.11
CA GLU A 180 4.99 -14.90 3.81
C GLU A 180 4.01 -16.07 3.99
N GLN A 181 4.44 -17.30 3.63
CA GLN A 181 3.61 -18.48 3.72
C GLN A 181 3.32 -18.88 5.18
N GLU A 182 4.30 -18.77 6.07
CA GLU A 182 4.13 -19.04 7.50
C GLU A 182 3.20 -18.02 8.15
N GLU A 183 3.39 -16.73 7.88
CA GLU A 183 2.47 -15.69 8.37
C GLU A 183 1.05 -15.93 7.85
N ARG A 184 0.89 -16.25 6.57
CA ARG A 184 -0.41 -16.55 5.96
C ARG A 184 -1.09 -17.73 6.63
N ALA A 185 -0.36 -18.80 6.93
CA ALA A 185 -0.91 -19.97 7.61
C ALA A 185 -1.47 -19.62 9.01
N LEU A 186 -0.80 -18.72 9.74
CA LEU A 186 -1.27 -18.23 11.04
C LEU A 186 -2.52 -17.34 10.90
N ILE A 187 -2.58 -16.52 9.86
CA ILE A 187 -3.75 -15.69 9.53
C ILE A 187 -4.94 -16.59 9.17
N ASP A 188 -4.75 -17.56 8.29
CA ASP A 188 -5.78 -18.51 7.84
C ASP A 188 -6.32 -19.39 8.99
N ALA A 189 -5.46 -19.69 9.97
CA ALA A 189 -5.84 -20.37 11.19
C ALA A 189 -6.54 -19.46 12.23
N GLY A 190 -6.64 -18.15 11.98
CA GLY A 190 -7.20 -17.20 12.93
C GLY A 190 -6.33 -16.95 14.17
N THR A 191 -5.06 -17.32 14.14
CA THR A 191 -4.11 -17.14 15.25
C THR A 191 -3.66 -15.70 15.38
N ILE A 192 -3.47 -15.02 14.25
CA ILE A 192 -3.10 -13.60 14.16
C ILE A 192 -3.96 -12.88 13.13
N GLN A 193 -4.01 -11.56 13.20
CA GLN A 193 -4.68 -10.73 12.19
C GLN A 193 -3.76 -10.48 10.98
N ALA A 194 -4.37 -10.41 9.80
CA ALA A 194 -3.70 -9.83 8.65
C ALA A 194 -3.55 -8.32 8.86
N THR A 195 -2.33 -7.81 8.72
CA THR A 195 -2.00 -6.38 8.86
C THR A 195 -1.62 -5.71 7.54
N GLY A 196 -1.80 -6.38 6.42
CA GLY A 196 -1.74 -5.83 5.10
C GLY A 196 -3.06 -6.01 4.35
N PHE A 197 -3.28 -5.20 3.31
CA PHE A 197 -4.41 -5.39 2.41
C PHE A 197 -4.06 -4.99 0.98
N ARG A 198 -4.80 -5.58 0.03
CA ARG A 198 -4.81 -5.18 -1.37
C ARG A 198 -6.21 -4.75 -1.76
N TYR A 199 -6.26 -3.70 -2.54
CA TYR A 199 -7.51 -3.09 -2.99
C TYR A 199 -7.39 -2.69 -4.46
N VAL A 200 -8.46 -2.87 -5.20
CA VAL A 200 -8.63 -2.29 -6.53
C VAL A 200 -9.98 -1.59 -6.57
N GLY A 201 -9.95 -0.30 -6.90
CA GLY A 201 -11.16 0.48 -7.08
C GLY A 201 -11.17 1.22 -8.40
N GLU A 202 -12.34 1.40 -8.97
CA GLU A 202 -12.57 2.22 -10.14
C GLU A 202 -13.08 3.60 -9.72
N ARG A 203 -12.55 4.65 -10.35
CA ARG A 203 -13.00 6.02 -10.08
C ARG A 203 -14.51 6.13 -10.33
N GLN A 204 -15.24 6.55 -9.31
CA GLN A 204 -16.67 6.86 -9.47
C GLN A 204 -16.87 8.01 -10.45
N ALA A 205 -17.89 7.88 -11.32
CA ALA A 205 -18.30 9.00 -12.13
C ALA A 205 -18.77 10.13 -11.22
N THR A 206 -18.23 11.34 -11.41
CA THR A 206 -18.74 12.54 -10.75
C THR A 206 -20.24 12.64 -11.09
N ARG A 207 -21.11 12.50 -10.08
CA ARG A 207 -22.53 12.83 -10.26
C ARG A 207 -22.56 14.29 -10.63
N GLY A 208 -22.90 14.58 -11.89
CA GLY A 208 -23.09 15.95 -12.35
C GLY A 208 -24.14 16.62 -11.48
N SER A 209 -23.76 17.77 -10.93
CA SER A 209 -24.64 18.69 -10.21
C SER A 209 -25.58 19.35 -11.20
#